data_3cf2c35b1ae46f918dd6eab8b39f348e
#
_entry.id   3cf2c35b1ae46f918dd6eab8b39f348e
#
_cell.length_a   1.000
_cell.length_b   1.000
_cell.length_c   1.000
_cell.angle_alpha   90.00
_cell.angle_beta   90.00
_cell.angle_gamma   90.00
#
_symmetry.space_group_name_H-M   'P 1'
#
loop_
_entity.id
_entity.type
_entity.pdbx_description
1 polymer ?
#
loop_
_entity_poly.entity_id
_entity_poly.type
_entity_poly.pdbx_seq_one_letter_code
_entity_poly.pdbx_strand_id
1 'polypeptide(L)'
;MGVSTDTIIHGDCIEELKKLPEKSVDLVFADPPYNLQLGGDLLRPDNSKVDAVDDHWDQFESFAAYDKFTREWLTECRRVLKDDGALWVIGSYHNIFRVGSALQDLGFWLLNDIVWRKANPMPNFKGTRFTNAHETLIWAAKARGSRRYTFNYDAMKMANDDVQMRS
;
A
#
# COMPACT_ATOMS: atom_id res chain seq x y z
N MET A 1 -16.51 9.77 -21.44
CA MET A 1 -16.91 10.54 -20.24
C MET A 1 -15.66 10.68 -19.37
N GLY A 2 -15.37 11.89 -18.89
CA GLY A 2 -14.21 12.10 -18.00
C GLY A 2 -14.49 11.55 -16.60
N VAL A 3 -13.42 11.23 -15.87
CA VAL A 3 -13.52 10.89 -14.44
C VAL A 3 -13.98 12.14 -13.70
N SER A 4 -14.99 12.02 -12.82
CA SER A 4 -15.38 13.13 -11.94
C SER A 4 -14.22 13.40 -10.99
N THR A 5 -13.81 14.66 -10.89
CA THR A 5 -12.76 15.11 -9.94
C THR A 5 -13.40 15.52 -8.62
N ASP A 6 -12.61 15.53 -7.55
CA ASP A 6 -13.01 15.99 -6.22
C ASP A 6 -14.23 15.23 -5.64
N THR A 7 -14.23 13.90 -5.84
CA THR A 7 -15.34 13.03 -5.47
C THR A 7 -14.88 11.98 -4.49
N ILE A 8 -15.69 11.73 -3.44
CA ILE A 8 -15.54 10.58 -2.57
C ILE A 8 -16.52 9.51 -3.02
N ILE A 9 -16.01 8.30 -3.30
CA ILE A 9 -16.82 7.15 -3.71
C ILE A 9 -16.81 6.13 -2.57
N HIS A 10 -17.97 5.83 -2.03
CA HIS A 10 -18.13 4.80 -1.01
C HIS A 10 -18.64 3.51 -1.66
N GLY A 11 -17.89 2.41 -1.52
CA GLY A 11 -18.26 1.13 -2.11
C GLY A 11 -17.12 0.11 -2.08
N ASP A 12 -17.35 -1.06 -2.64
CA ASP A 12 -16.31 -2.06 -2.90
C ASP A 12 -15.31 -1.50 -3.92
N CYS A 13 -14.02 -1.49 -3.56
CA CYS A 13 -13.00 -0.84 -4.38
C CYS A 13 -12.86 -1.47 -5.78
N ILE A 14 -13.04 -2.79 -5.90
CA ILE A 14 -12.94 -3.49 -7.18
C ILE A 14 -14.11 -3.11 -8.08
N GLU A 15 -15.33 -3.12 -7.52
CA GLU A 15 -16.53 -2.75 -8.28
C GLU A 15 -16.52 -1.27 -8.69
N GLU A 16 -16.04 -0.38 -7.83
CA GLU A 16 -15.94 1.04 -8.15
C GLU A 16 -14.83 1.32 -9.18
N LEU A 17 -13.67 0.67 -9.06
CA LEU A 17 -12.60 0.78 -10.04
C LEU A 17 -13.04 0.32 -11.43
N LYS A 18 -13.83 -0.76 -11.55
CA LYS A 18 -14.38 -1.26 -12.83
C LYS A 18 -15.22 -0.21 -13.58
N LYS A 19 -15.84 0.72 -12.87
CA LYS A 19 -16.63 1.81 -13.48
C LYS A 19 -15.78 2.92 -14.07
N LEU A 20 -14.51 3.03 -13.65
CA LEU A 20 -13.61 4.04 -14.17
C LEU A 20 -13.10 3.67 -15.57
N PRO A 21 -12.95 4.66 -16.47
CA PRO A 21 -12.37 4.42 -17.79
C PRO A 21 -10.94 3.88 -17.70
N GLU A 22 -10.56 3.05 -18.66
CA GLU A 22 -9.17 2.64 -18.84
C GLU A 22 -8.27 3.86 -19.08
N LYS A 23 -7.04 3.84 -18.53
CA LYS A 23 -6.03 4.89 -18.72
C LYS A 23 -6.52 6.30 -18.37
N SER A 24 -7.28 6.43 -17.31
CA SER A 24 -7.89 7.70 -16.89
C SER A 24 -7.24 8.33 -15.66
N VAL A 25 -6.40 7.57 -14.93
CA VAL A 25 -5.84 7.95 -13.63
C VAL A 25 -4.33 8.14 -13.75
N ASP A 26 -3.81 9.24 -13.21
CA ASP A 26 -2.38 9.55 -13.22
C ASP A 26 -1.63 8.87 -12.07
N LEU A 27 -2.27 8.77 -10.91
CA LEU A 27 -1.69 8.23 -9.69
C LEU A 27 -2.73 7.41 -8.93
N VAL A 28 -2.32 6.25 -8.45
CA VAL A 28 -3.05 5.51 -7.42
C VAL A 28 -2.20 5.49 -6.15
N PHE A 29 -2.79 5.88 -5.02
CA PHE A 29 -2.25 5.64 -3.69
C PHE A 29 -3.20 4.70 -2.96
N ALA A 30 -2.73 3.50 -2.61
CA ALA A 30 -3.56 2.44 -2.04
C ALA A 30 -3.12 2.10 -0.62
N ASP A 31 -4.09 2.02 0.28
CA ASP A 31 -3.96 1.50 1.64
C ASP A 31 -4.91 0.30 1.79
N PRO A 32 -4.52 -0.88 1.29
CA PRO A 32 -5.38 -2.06 1.27
C PRO A 32 -5.49 -2.70 2.65
N PRO A 33 -6.46 -3.60 2.87
CA PRO A 33 -6.50 -4.45 4.05
C PRO A 33 -5.14 -5.13 4.30
N TYR A 34 -4.70 -5.17 5.56
CA TYR A 34 -3.40 -5.73 5.92
C TYR A 34 -3.45 -7.23 6.20
N ASN A 35 -4.66 -7.80 6.27
CA ASN A 35 -4.88 -9.20 6.67
C ASN A 35 -4.20 -9.46 8.03
N LEU A 36 -4.51 -8.63 9.00
CA LEU A 36 -3.93 -8.73 10.34
C LEU A 36 -4.39 -10.04 10.98
N GLN A 37 -3.53 -11.05 10.93
CA GLN A 37 -3.77 -12.34 11.58
C GLN A 37 -3.49 -12.21 13.09
N LEU A 38 -4.36 -11.48 13.78
CA LEU A 38 -4.30 -11.35 15.21
C LEU A 38 -4.97 -12.58 15.82
N GLY A 39 -4.17 -13.49 16.34
CA GLY A 39 -4.65 -14.70 17.03
C GLY A 39 -5.20 -14.40 18.43
N GLY A 40 -6.28 -13.62 18.52
CA GLY A 40 -6.96 -13.26 19.75
C GLY A 40 -6.89 -11.80 20.13
N ASP A 41 -7.56 -11.43 21.23
CA ASP A 41 -7.59 -10.06 21.76
C ASP A 41 -6.20 -9.57 22.14
N LEU A 42 -5.79 -8.44 21.59
CA LEU A 42 -4.61 -7.71 22.05
C LEU A 42 -4.95 -7.00 23.33
N LEU A 43 -4.39 -7.48 24.45
CA LEU A 43 -4.54 -6.85 25.75
C LEU A 43 -3.33 -5.98 26.08
N ARG A 44 -3.58 -4.82 26.66
CA ARG A 44 -2.54 -4.00 27.29
C ARG A 44 -2.09 -4.66 28.61
N PRO A 45 -0.97 -4.21 29.19
CA PRO A 45 -0.50 -4.73 30.48
C PRO A 45 -1.50 -4.59 31.63
N ASP A 46 -2.44 -3.65 31.52
CA ASP A 46 -3.53 -3.39 32.47
C ASP A 46 -4.79 -4.23 32.20
N ASN A 47 -4.71 -5.23 31.30
CA ASN A 47 -5.80 -6.06 30.80
C ASN A 47 -6.90 -5.31 30.01
N SER A 48 -6.72 -4.04 29.70
CA SER A 48 -7.62 -3.35 28.79
C SER A 48 -7.42 -3.85 27.36
N LYS A 49 -8.54 -4.01 26.62
CA LYS A 49 -8.49 -4.43 25.21
C LYS A 49 -7.89 -3.30 24.36
N VAL A 50 -6.93 -3.64 23.50
CA VAL A 50 -6.49 -2.71 22.45
C VAL A 50 -7.59 -2.68 21.42
N ASP A 51 -8.06 -1.49 21.09
CA ASP A 51 -8.95 -1.27 19.95
C ASP A 51 -8.09 -1.49 18.68
N ALA A 52 -7.96 -2.76 18.31
CA ALA A 52 -7.29 -3.18 17.08
C ALA A 52 -8.37 -3.39 16.04
N VAL A 53 -8.03 -3.08 14.79
CA VAL A 53 -8.92 -3.34 13.66
C VAL A 53 -9.20 -4.83 13.59
N ASP A 54 -10.40 -5.24 13.99
CA ASP A 54 -10.93 -6.61 13.86
C ASP A 54 -12.11 -6.65 12.88
N ASP A 55 -12.19 -5.66 12.01
CA ASP A 55 -13.25 -5.52 11.02
C ASP A 55 -13.21 -6.67 9.99
N HIS A 56 -14.38 -7.11 9.58
CA HIS A 56 -14.55 -8.20 8.61
C HIS A 56 -13.81 -7.98 7.29
N TRP A 57 -13.65 -6.73 6.87
CA TRP A 57 -12.97 -6.38 5.62
C TRP A 57 -11.44 -6.58 5.68
N ASP A 58 -10.84 -6.67 6.89
CA ASP A 58 -9.40 -6.94 7.07
C ASP A 58 -9.13 -8.41 7.43
N GLN A 59 -10.15 -9.28 7.39
CA GLN A 59 -10.02 -10.69 7.72
C GLN A 59 -10.28 -11.55 6.48
N PHE A 60 -9.30 -12.34 6.11
CA PHE A 60 -9.40 -13.29 5.01
C PHE A 60 -9.30 -14.72 5.52
N GLU A 61 -10.11 -15.62 4.96
CA GLU A 61 -10.15 -17.04 5.35
C GLU A 61 -8.81 -17.74 5.12
N SER A 62 -8.00 -17.26 4.19
CA SER A 62 -6.69 -17.83 3.86
C SER A 62 -5.81 -16.82 3.14
N PHE A 63 -4.52 -17.10 3.09
CA PHE A 63 -3.59 -16.35 2.25
C PHE A 63 -3.94 -16.43 0.76
N ALA A 64 -4.50 -17.54 0.30
CA ALA A 64 -4.96 -17.67 -1.08
C ALA A 64 -6.13 -16.73 -1.40
N ALA A 65 -7.06 -16.57 -0.45
CA ALA A 65 -8.17 -15.61 -0.59
C ALA A 65 -7.63 -14.15 -0.61
N TYR A 66 -6.68 -13.84 0.26
CA TYR A 66 -6.02 -12.54 0.27
C TYR A 66 -5.25 -12.26 -1.03
N ASP A 67 -4.51 -13.23 -1.54
CA ASP A 67 -3.77 -13.10 -2.80
C ASP A 67 -4.70 -12.89 -3.99
N LYS A 68 -5.85 -13.60 -4.02
CA LYS A 68 -6.87 -13.41 -5.03
C LYS A 68 -7.42 -11.99 -5.01
N PHE A 69 -7.86 -11.52 -3.84
CA PHE A 69 -8.33 -10.14 -3.65
C PHE A 69 -7.27 -9.12 -4.09
N THR A 70 -6.02 -9.33 -3.66
CA THR A 70 -4.90 -8.44 -3.99
C THR A 70 -4.67 -8.35 -5.49
N ARG A 71 -4.72 -9.48 -6.20
CA ARG A 71 -4.59 -9.51 -7.66
C ARG A 71 -5.75 -8.82 -8.37
N GLU A 72 -6.96 -8.97 -7.88
CA GLU A 72 -8.15 -8.38 -8.46
C GLU A 72 -8.10 -6.85 -8.43
N TRP A 73 -7.91 -6.24 -7.26
CA TRP A 73 -7.86 -4.78 -7.18
C TRP A 73 -6.61 -4.19 -7.86
N LEU A 74 -5.45 -4.86 -7.80
CA LEU A 74 -4.25 -4.42 -8.51
C LEU A 74 -4.43 -4.48 -10.04
N THR A 75 -5.14 -5.48 -10.54
CA THR A 75 -5.48 -5.56 -11.97
C THR A 75 -6.31 -4.37 -12.42
N GLU A 76 -7.32 -4.00 -11.64
CA GLU A 76 -8.12 -2.81 -11.93
C GLU A 76 -7.32 -1.51 -11.79
N CYS A 77 -6.47 -1.38 -10.77
CA CYS A 77 -5.55 -0.25 -10.66
C CYS A 77 -4.67 -0.13 -11.91
N ARG A 78 -4.13 -1.25 -12.39
CA ARG A 78 -3.29 -1.26 -13.60
C ARG A 78 -4.07 -0.86 -14.84
N ARG A 79 -5.33 -1.27 -14.96
CA ARG A 79 -6.21 -0.91 -16.07
C ARG A 79 -6.49 0.59 -16.12
N VAL A 80 -6.88 1.16 -14.97
CA VAL A 80 -7.26 2.59 -14.89
C VAL A 80 -6.06 3.53 -14.95
N LEU A 81 -4.86 3.11 -14.56
CA LEU A 81 -3.66 3.92 -14.66
C LEU A 81 -3.31 4.22 -16.12
N LYS A 82 -2.94 5.46 -16.40
CA LYS A 82 -2.31 5.88 -17.66
C LYS A 82 -1.00 5.12 -17.88
N ASP A 83 -0.49 5.11 -19.10
CA ASP A 83 0.76 4.39 -19.43
C ASP A 83 1.99 4.98 -18.72
N ASP A 84 1.94 6.25 -18.35
CA ASP A 84 2.93 6.98 -17.55
C ASP A 84 2.47 7.21 -16.10
N GLY A 85 1.38 6.60 -15.69
CA GLY A 85 0.87 6.65 -14.33
C GLY A 85 1.72 5.83 -13.35
N ALA A 86 1.61 6.18 -12.08
CA ALA A 86 2.33 5.52 -10.99
C ALA A 86 1.39 4.98 -9.92
N LEU A 87 1.82 3.92 -9.25
CA LEU A 87 1.14 3.31 -8.11
C LEU A 87 2.01 3.41 -6.86
N TRP A 88 1.39 3.78 -5.76
CA TRP A 88 1.93 3.65 -4.42
C TRP A 88 1.05 2.75 -3.60
N VAL A 89 1.63 1.78 -2.91
CA VAL A 89 0.90 0.90 -1.99
C VAL A 89 1.60 0.92 -0.65
N ILE A 90 0.87 1.26 0.40
CA ILE A 90 1.36 1.16 1.78
C ILE A 90 0.96 -0.20 2.37
N GLY A 91 1.79 -0.73 3.24
CA GLY A 91 1.50 -1.94 3.99
C GLY A 91 2.52 -2.19 5.09
N SER A 92 2.19 -3.17 5.92
CA SER A 92 3.08 -3.65 6.98
C SER A 92 3.72 -4.99 6.59
N TYR A 93 4.56 -5.54 7.49
CA TYR A 93 5.15 -6.86 7.31
C TYR A 93 4.11 -7.99 7.17
N HIS A 94 2.84 -7.75 7.50
CA HIS A 94 1.77 -8.74 7.34
C HIS A 94 1.40 -8.99 5.87
N ASN A 95 1.43 -7.96 5.04
CA ASN A 95 0.90 -8.02 3.68
C ASN A 95 1.87 -7.57 2.58
N ILE A 96 2.83 -6.67 2.89
CA ILE A 96 3.59 -5.98 1.86
C ILE A 96 4.40 -6.91 0.94
N PHE A 97 4.90 -8.03 1.45
CA PHE A 97 5.65 -9.00 0.64
C PHE A 97 4.75 -9.72 -0.38
N ARG A 98 3.48 -10.01 -0.01
CA ARG A 98 2.49 -10.60 -0.92
C ARG A 98 2.04 -9.60 -1.97
N VAL A 99 1.79 -8.37 -1.55
CA VAL A 99 1.48 -7.26 -2.45
C VAL A 99 2.61 -7.02 -3.44
N GLY A 100 3.86 -7.00 -2.98
CA GLY A 100 5.03 -6.83 -3.83
C GLY A 100 5.17 -7.95 -4.87
N SER A 101 4.95 -9.21 -4.48
CA SER A 101 4.93 -10.35 -5.41
C SER A 101 3.81 -10.21 -6.45
N ALA A 102 2.60 -9.87 -6.01
CA ALA A 102 1.46 -9.69 -6.92
C ALA A 102 1.69 -8.55 -7.92
N LEU A 103 2.30 -7.44 -7.50
CA LEU A 103 2.67 -6.33 -8.38
C LEU A 103 3.61 -6.79 -9.50
N GLN A 104 4.66 -7.54 -9.16
CA GLN A 104 5.63 -8.05 -10.14
C GLN A 104 4.97 -9.04 -11.11
N ASP A 105 4.15 -9.97 -10.61
CA ASP A 105 3.43 -10.94 -11.43
C ASP A 105 2.45 -10.28 -12.41
N LEU A 106 1.82 -9.17 -12.00
CA LEU A 106 0.91 -8.40 -12.85
C LEU A 106 1.64 -7.46 -13.83
N GLY A 107 2.97 -7.42 -13.80
CA GLY A 107 3.79 -6.67 -14.74
C GLY A 107 3.97 -5.20 -14.39
N PHE A 108 3.74 -4.81 -13.13
CA PHE A 108 4.22 -3.53 -12.63
C PHE A 108 5.74 -3.52 -12.53
N TRP A 109 6.35 -2.36 -12.72
CA TRP A 109 7.77 -2.17 -12.54
C TRP A 109 8.04 -1.45 -11.23
N LEU A 110 8.58 -2.18 -10.24
CA LEU A 110 8.91 -1.59 -8.95
C LEU A 110 10.05 -0.59 -9.12
N LEU A 111 9.85 0.62 -8.63
CA LEU A 111 10.83 1.71 -8.66
C LEU A 111 11.62 1.76 -7.36
N ASN A 112 10.91 1.78 -6.23
CA ASN A 112 11.51 1.79 -4.90
C ASN A 112 10.57 1.14 -3.88
N ASP A 113 11.15 0.68 -2.79
CA ASP A 113 10.52 0.55 -1.49
C ASP A 113 10.94 1.73 -0.60
N ILE A 114 10.00 2.24 0.17
CA ILE A 114 10.20 3.39 1.04
C ILE A 114 9.80 3.00 2.46
N VAL A 115 10.65 3.30 3.42
CA VAL A 115 10.36 3.06 4.83
C VAL A 115 9.73 4.31 5.44
N TRP A 116 8.48 4.17 5.87
CA TRP A 116 7.82 5.18 6.69
C TRP A 116 8.01 4.86 8.16
N ARG A 117 8.97 5.52 8.79
CA ARG A 117 9.26 5.34 10.21
C ARG A 117 8.16 5.95 11.08
N LYS A 118 7.58 5.14 11.96
CA LYS A 118 6.58 5.59 12.94
C LYS A 118 7.26 6.40 14.04
N ALA A 119 6.72 7.57 14.35
CA ALA A 119 7.18 8.38 15.47
C ALA A 119 6.74 7.79 16.83
N ASN A 120 5.60 7.09 16.85
CA ASN A 120 4.99 6.51 18.05
C ASN A 120 4.53 5.07 17.80
N PRO A 121 5.46 4.11 17.60
CA PRO A 121 5.11 2.72 17.36
C PRO A 121 4.53 2.08 18.63
N MET A 122 3.53 1.20 18.46
CA MET A 122 3.00 0.42 19.57
C MET A 122 4.08 -0.54 20.09
N PRO A 123 4.43 -0.49 21.40
CA PRO A 123 5.44 -1.37 21.96
C PRO A 123 5.00 -2.83 21.94
N ASN A 124 5.98 -3.74 21.85
CA ASN A 124 5.74 -5.15 22.06
C ASN A 124 5.75 -5.45 23.57
N PHE A 125 4.57 -5.46 24.18
CA PHE A 125 4.42 -5.65 25.63
C PHE A 125 4.94 -6.99 26.14
N LYS A 126 4.94 -8.04 25.30
CA LYS A 126 5.44 -9.37 25.69
C LYS A 126 6.95 -9.52 25.59
N GLY A 127 7.65 -8.57 24.99
CA GLY A 127 9.12 -8.60 24.83
C GLY A 127 9.66 -9.79 24.03
N THR A 128 8.82 -10.41 23.19
CA THR A 128 9.15 -11.64 22.44
C THR A 128 9.62 -11.41 21.02
N ARG A 129 9.53 -10.16 20.53
CA ARG A 129 9.94 -9.75 19.19
C ARG A 129 10.24 -8.25 19.15
N PHE A 130 10.82 -7.79 18.07
CA PHE A 130 11.04 -6.36 17.86
C PHE A 130 9.73 -5.60 17.74
N THR A 131 9.73 -4.33 18.16
CA THR A 131 8.64 -3.39 17.92
C THR A 131 8.52 -3.11 16.42
N ASN A 132 7.28 -3.18 15.88
CA ASN A 132 7.03 -2.79 14.49
C ASN A 132 7.00 -1.26 14.38
N ALA A 133 8.13 -0.66 14.05
CA ALA A 133 8.36 0.78 14.07
C ALA A 133 8.32 1.44 12.68
N HIS A 134 7.84 0.73 11.66
CA HIS A 134 7.71 1.30 10.30
C HIS A 134 6.56 0.65 9.52
N GLU A 135 6.13 1.34 8.50
CA GLU A 135 5.37 0.80 7.38
C GLU A 135 6.25 0.83 6.13
N THR A 136 5.94 0.00 5.16
CA THR A 136 6.63 -0.02 3.87
C THR A 136 5.69 0.51 2.79
N LEU A 137 6.18 1.44 1.96
CA LEU A 137 5.47 1.84 0.76
C LEU A 137 6.22 1.28 -0.45
N ILE A 138 5.49 0.65 -1.36
CA ILE A 138 6.02 0.26 -2.66
C ILE A 138 5.61 1.31 -3.69
N TRP A 139 6.60 1.88 -4.37
CA TRP A 139 6.38 2.76 -5.52
C TRP A 139 6.65 1.99 -6.80
N ALA A 140 5.68 1.99 -7.70
CA ALA A 140 5.76 1.24 -8.95
C ALA A 140 5.24 2.06 -10.13
N ALA A 141 5.88 1.89 -11.28
CA ALA A 141 5.38 2.31 -12.58
C ALA A 141 4.47 1.21 -13.17
N LYS A 142 3.56 1.60 -14.06
CA LYS A 142 2.61 0.68 -14.70
C LYS A 142 3.30 -0.48 -15.44
N ALA A 143 4.47 -0.24 -16.05
CA ALA A 143 5.23 -1.25 -16.79
C ALA A 143 6.72 -0.89 -16.86
N ARG A 144 7.55 -1.89 -17.18
CA ARG A 144 8.96 -1.68 -17.51
C ARG A 144 9.09 -0.73 -18.70
N GLY A 145 9.87 0.32 -18.53
CA GLY A 145 10.06 1.34 -19.59
C GLY A 145 9.11 2.55 -19.49
N SER A 146 8.12 2.53 -18.64
CA SER A 146 7.39 3.76 -18.26
C SER A 146 8.35 4.74 -17.60
N ARG A 147 8.61 5.88 -18.23
CA ARG A 147 9.63 6.84 -17.79
C ARG A 147 9.09 8.26 -17.57
N ARG A 148 7.80 8.47 -17.79
CA ARG A 148 7.17 9.79 -17.71
C ARG A 148 6.36 10.00 -16.43
N TYR A 149 6.48 9.09 -15.45
CA TYR A 149 5.89 9.33 -14.14
C TYR A 149 6.50 10.57 -13.50
N THR A 150 5.69 11.34 -12.79
CA THR A 150 6.15 12.55 -12.13
C THR A 150 7.06 12.23 -10.97
N PHE A 151 8.29 12.75 -11.00
CA PHE A 151 9.23 12.71 -9.88
C PHE A 151 9.96 14.05 -9.79
N ASN A 152 9.76 14.75 -8.70
CA ASN A 152 10.41 16.05 -8.49
C ASN A 152 11.76 15.84 -7.79
N TYR A 153 12.78 15.52 -8.59
CA TYR A 153 14.13 15.23 -8.13
C TYR A 153 14.72 16.37 -7.28
N ASP A 154 14.58 17.62 -7.74
CA ASP A 154 15.17 18.77 -7.05
C ASP A 154 14.51 19.00 -5.69
N ALA A 155 13.18 18.90 -5.60
CA ALA A 155 12.48 19.00 -4.32
C ALA A 155 12.90 17.89 -3.35
N MET A 156 13.04 16.65 -3.84
CA MET A 156 13.49 15.53 -3.00
C MET A 156 14.94 15.71 -2.55
N LYS A 157 15.80 16.23 -3.41
CA LYS A 157 17.18 16.53 -3.08
C LYS A 157 17.28 17.62 -2.01
N MET A 158 16.46 18.66 -2.10
CA MET A 158 16.40 19.74 -1.12
C MET A 158 15.82 19.30 0.23
N ALA A 159 15.02 18.24 0.25
CA ALA A 159 14.45 17.67 1.49
C ALA A 159 15.44 16.78 2.27
N ASN A 160 16.56 16.39 1.67
CA ASN A 160 17.59 15.61 2.34
C ASN A 160 18.54 16.52 3.12
N ASP A 161 18.98 16.06 4.30
CA ASP A 161 20.04 16.73 5.04
C ASP A 161 21.36 16.71 4.25
N ASP A 162 22.19 17.75 4.40
CA ASP A 162 23.46 17.95 3.66
C ASP A 162 24.43 16.76 3.71
N VAL A 163 24.30 15.88 4.69
CA VAL A 163 25.16 14.70 4.88
C VAL A 163 24.88 13.62 3.84
N GLN A 164 23.66 13.53 3.30
CA GLN A 164 23.27 12.52 2.31
C GLN A 164 23.53 12.95 0.86
N MET A 165 23.84 14.22 0.64
CA MET A 165 24.08 14.76 -0.72
C MET A 165 25.46 14.45 -1.31
N ARG A 166 26.30 13.70 -0.61
CA ARG A 166 27.70 13.43 -1.00
C ARG A 166 27.97 12.01 -1.49
N SER A 167 26.94 11.21 -1.71
CA SER A 167 27.08 9.85 -2.22
C SER A 167 26.64 9.72 -3.69
#